data_d618bd33c12f8d95c6be2734f56102fb
#
_entry.id   d618bd33c12f8d95c6be2734f56102fb
#
_cell.length_a   1.000
_cell.length_b   1.000
_cell.length_c   1.000
_cell.angle_alpha   90.00
_cell.angle_beta   90.00
_cell.angle_gamma   90.00
#
_symmetry.space_group_name_H-M   'P 1'
#
loop_
_entity.id
_entity.type
_entity.pdbx_description
1 polymer ?
#
loop_
_entity_poly.entity_id
_entity_poly.type
_entity_poly.pdbx_seq_one_letter_code
_entity_poly.pdbx_strand_id
1 'polypeptide(L)'
;MKKKQEELIYQMNKFLANLHIFKTIVHNYHWNLKGEHFFTIHPMLDGVMSETDEHIDEVAERILMIGGRPFASLKVYLEHSMLQEIESKPYTGIEAVKGILENFKLLLDEMNVALKMAEDIEDQETADLFTRIGAAYQI
;
A
#
# COMPACT_ATOMS: atom_id res chain seq x y z
N MET A 1 -0.75 13.40 23.49
CA MET A 1 -0.35 12.17 22.79
C MET A 1 1.15 11.96 22.93
N LYS A 2 1.56 10.73 23.17
CA LYS A 2 2.97 10.42 23.34
C LYS A 2 3.72 10.48 22.01
N LYS A 3 4.98 10.89 22.05
CA LYS A 3 5.81 11.05 20.85
C LYS A 3 5.87 9.77 20.00
N LYS A 4 6.04 8.60 20.63
CA LYS A 4 6.13 7.33 19.90
C LYS A 4 4.82 6.97 19.20
N GLN A 5 3.68 7.33 19.79
CA GLN A 5 2.38 7.13 19.13
C GLN A 5 2.23 8.06 17.93
N GLU A 6 2.70 9.29 18.04
CA GLU A 6 2.69 10.22 16.90
C GLU A 6 3.58 9.72 15.76
N GLU A 7 4.72 9.15 16.10
CA GLU A 7 5.62 8.55 15.11
C GLU A 7 4.96 7.35 14.41
N LEU A 8 4.25 6.52 15.17
CA LEU A 8 3.49 5.41 14.58
C LEU A 8 2.42 5.91 13.62
N ILE A 9 1.66 6.92 14.04
CA ILE A 9 0.61 7.51 13.20
C ILE A 9 1.22 8.06 11.90
N TYR A 10 2.37 8.71 11.99
CA TYR A 10 3.04 9.20 10.79
C TYR A 10 3.45 8.05 9.87
N GLN A 11 4.02 6.98 10.42
CA GLN A 11 4.41 5.80 9.63
C GLN A 11 3.19 5.14 8.98
N MET A 12 2.08 5.06 9.70
CA MET A 12 0.83 4.53 9.15
C MET A 12 0.31 5.41 8.01
N ASN A 13 0.41 6.72 8.17
CA ASN A 13 0.02 7.66 7.12
C ASN A 13 0.93 7.55 5.89
N LYS A 14 2.21 7.33 6.10
CA LYS A 14 3.15 7.09 5.00
C LYS A 14 2.78 5.80 4.27
N PHE A 15 2.42 4.76 5.02
CA PHE A 15 1.97 3.50 4.43
C PHE A 15 0.67 3.70 3.64
N LEU A 16 -0.26 4.48 4.18
CA LEU A 16 -1.51 4.83 3.49
C LEU A 16 -1.22 5.55 2.17
N ALA A 17 -0.28 6.50 2.18
CA ALA A 17 0.15 7.19 0.98
C ALA A 17 0.73 6.19 -0.05
N ASN A 18 1.55 5.26 0.42
CA ASN A 18 2.10 4.20 -0.44
C ASN A 18 1.01 3.37 -1.09
N LEU A 19 -0.04 3.02 -0.33
CA LEU A 19 -1.16 2.23 -0.87
C LEU A 19 -1.92 2.99 -1.96
N HIS A 20 -2.13 4.29 -1.79
CA HIS A 20 -2.80 5.09 -2.80
C HIS A 20 -1.98 5.23 -4.09
N ILE A 21 -0.67 5.39 -3.98
CA ILE A 21 0.19 5.43 -5.17
C ILE A 21 0.24 4.04 -5.81
N PHE A 22 0.32 2.98 -5.01
CA PHE A 22 0.28 1.61 -5.51
C PHE A 22 -1.01 1.33 -6.29
N LYS A 23 -2.14 1.75 -5.76
CA LYS A 23 -3.43 1.61 -6.44
C LYS A 23 -3.40 2.26 -7.82
N THR A 24 -2.83 3.46 -7.91
CA THR A 24 -2.70 4.19 -9.18
C THR A 24 -1.80 3.43 -10.15
N ILE A 25 -0.69 2.88 -9.66
CA ILE A 25 0.22 2.05 -10.47
C ILE A 25 -0.51 0.82 -11.01
N VAL A 26 -1.27 0.14 -10.16
CA VAL A 26 -2.02 -1.06 -10.57
C VAL A 26 -3.09 -0.71 -11.60
N HIS A 27 -3.79 0.42 -11.44
CA HIS A 27 -4.75 0.90 -12.44
C HIS A 27 -4.07 1.10 -13.79
N ASN A 28 -2.87 1.69 -13.78
CA ASN A 28 -2.13 1.93 -15.02
C ASN A 28 -1.83 0.60 -15.73
N TYR A 29 -1.32 -0.38 -15.01
CA TYR A 29 -1.08 -1.70 -15.58
C TYR A 29 -2.37 -2.37 -16.06
N HIS A 30 -3.44 -2.29 -15.28
CA HIS A 30 -4.72 -2.91 -15.58
C HIS A 30 -5.33 -2.38 -16.88
N TRP A 31 -5.29 -1.07 -17.06
CA TRP A 31 -5.87 -0.44 -18.24
C TRP A 31 -4.96 -0.49 -19.46
N ASN A 32 -3.66 -0.44 -19.26
CA ASN A 32 -2.69 -0.33 -20.35
C ASN A 32 -1.93 -1.62 -20.67
N LEU A 33 -2.41 -2.72 -20.14
CA LEU A 33 -1.83 -4.03 -20.40
C LEU A 33 -1.95 -4.38 -21.89
N LYS A 34 -0.87 -4.92 -22.48
CA LYS A 34 -0.84 -5.33 -23.88
C LYS A 34 -0.22 -6.71 -24.05
N GLY A 35 -0.50 -7.33 -25.16
CA GLY A 35 0.15 -8.57 -25.59
C GLY A 35 -0.55 -9.82 -25.14
N GLU A 36 0.17 -10.94 -25.23
CA GLU A 36 -0.39 -12.28 -25.07
C GLU A 36 -0.91 -12.62 -23.69
N HIS A 37 -0.44 -11.89 -22.67
CA HIS A 37 -0.84 -12.14 -21.28
C HIS A 37 -2.02 -11.30 -20.82
N PHE A 38 -2.66 -10.56 -21.72
CA PHE A 38 -3.76 -9.67 -21.36
C PHE A 38 -4.87 -10.40 -20.60
N PHE A 39 -5.36 -11.50 -21.15
CA PHE A 39 -6.51 -12.20 -20.60
C PHE A 39 -6.20 -12.94 -19.29
N THR A 40 -4.94 -13.16 -19.00
CA THR A 40 -4.50 -13.80 -17.75
C THR A 40 -4.23 -12.77 -16.68
N ILE A 41 -3.53 -11.70 -17.02
CA ILE A 41 -3.05 -10.69 -16.05
C ILE A 41 -4.13 -9.66 -15.74
N HIS A 42 -4.89 -9.22 -16.75
CA HIS A 42 -5.92 -8.19 -16.54
C HIS A 42 -6.90 -8.54 -15.39
N PRO A 43 -7.50 -9.75 -15.37
CA PRO A 43 -8.39 -10.11 -14.27
C PRO A 43 -7.67 -10.26 -12.93
N MET A 44 -6.41 -10.71 -12.95
CA MET A 44 -5.62 -10.84 -11.71
C MET A 44 -5.45 -9.49 -11.03
N LEU A 45 -5.28 -8.42 -11.82
CA LEU A 45 -5.12 -7.07 -11.29
C LEU A 45 -6.38 -6.53 -10.62
N ASP A 46 -7.57 -7.00 -11.02
CA ASP A 46 -8.81 -6.65 -10.32
C ASP A 46 -8.77 -7.08 -8.86
N GLY A 47 -8.27 -8.29 -8.59
CA GLY A 47 -8.12 -8.78 -7.22
C GLY A 47 -7.13 -7.96 -6.42
N VAL A 48 -6.02 -7.57 -7.03
CA VAL A 48 -5.01 -6.74 -6.36
C VAL A 48 -5.61 -5.38 -6.01
N MET A 49 -6.39 -4.78 -6.90
CA MET A 49 -7.04 -3.49 -6.63
C MET A 49 -8.06 -3.58 -5.51
N SER A 50 -8.91 -4.61 -5.53
CA SER A 50 -9.93 -4.81 -4.49
C SER A 50 -9.28 -4.96 -3.11
N GLU A 51 -8.23 -5.77 -3.01
CA GLU A 51 -7.53 -5.97 -1.76
C GLU A 51 -6.86 -4.68 -1.29
N THR A 52 -6.26 -3.93 -2.21
CA THR A 52 -5.63 -2.65 -1.89
C THR A 52 -6.65 -1.65 -1.35
N ASP A 53 -7.84 -1.58 -1.94
CA ASP A 53 -8.92 -0.71 -1.46
C ASP A 53 -9.32 -1.06 -0.02
N GLU A 54 -9.42 -2.36 0.29
CA GLU A 54 -9.73 -2.80 1.65
C GLU A 54 -8.64 -2.39 2.63
N HIS A 55 -7.38 -2.56 2.26
CA HIS A 55 -6.25 -2.18 3.10
C HIS A 55 -6.20 -0.67 3.34
N ILE A 56 -6.52 0.13 2.32
CA ILE A 56 -6.58 1.59 2.45
C ILE A 56 -7.59 1.97 3.54
N ASP A 57 -8.80 1.43 3.47
CA ASP A 57 -9.84 1.71 4.46
C ASP A 57 -9.42 1.27 5.86
N GLU A 58 -8.88 0.06 5.97
CA GLU A 58 -8.49 -0.48 7.28
C GLU A 58 -7.40 0.35 7.94
N VAL A 59 -6.38 0.76 7.18
CA VAL A 59 -5.29 1.59 7.73
C VAL A 59 -5.82 2.97 8.13
N ALA A 60 -6.61 3.61 7.27
CA ALA A 60 -7.18 4.92 7.56
C ALA A 60 -8.06 4.90 8.81
N GLU A 61 -8.91 3.90 8.92
CA GLU A 61 -9.80 3.76 10.09
C GLU A 61 -9.02 3.46 11.37
N ARG A 62 -7.97 2.65 11.27
CA ARG A 62 -7.13 2.38 12.42
C ARG A 62 -6.42 3.63 12.91
N ILE A 63 -5.95 4.49 11.99
CA ILE A 63 -5.37 5.79 12.35
C ILE A 63 -6.38 6.60 13.18
N LEU A 64 -7.64 6.64 12.75
CA LEU A 64 -8.69 7.34 13.50
C LEU A 64 -8.87 6.72 14.89
N MET A 65 -8.90 5.39 14.98
CA MET A 65 -9.10 4.70 16.25
C MET A 65 -8.03 4.98 17.28
N ILE A 66 -6.79 5.23 16.85
CA ILE A 66 -5.70 5.53 17.78
C ILE A 66 -5.45 7.03 17.94
N GLY A 67 -6.38 7.85 17.46
CA GLY A 67 -6.37 9.28 17.73
C GLY A 67 -5.67 10.15 16.70
N GLY A 68 -5.35 9.60 15.53
CA GLY A 68 -4.71 10.36 14.45
C GLY A 68 -5.68 10.84 13.40
N ARG A 69 -5.12 11.50 12.39
CA ARG A 69 -5.85 11.94 11.20
C ARG A 69 -5.24 11.28 9.97
N PRO A 70 -6.00 10.50 9.21
CA PRO A 70 -5.45 9.92 7.98
C PRO A 70 -5.25 11.01 6.92
N PHE A 71 -4.18 10.89 6.18
CA PHE A 71 -3.97 11.72 4.99
C PHE A 71 -5.13 11.48 4.01
N ALA A 72 -5.59 12.51 3.35
CA ALA A 72 -6.80 12.41 2.53
C ALA A 72 -6.76 13.30 1.28
N SER A 73 -5.59 13.52 0.70
CA SER A 73 -5.48 14.25 -0.55
C SER A 73 -4.38 13.66 -1.43
N LEU A 74 -4.57 13.73 -2.74
CA LEU A 74 -3.59 13.20 -3.70
C LEU A 74 -2.24 13.87 -3.55
N LYS A 75 -2.23 15.18 -3.34
CA LYS A 75 -0.99 15.93 -3.15
C LYS A 75 -0.18 15.39 -1.97
N VAL A 76 -0.87 15.16 -0.84
CA VAL A 76 -0.21 14.67 0.37
C VAL A 76 0.30 13.24 0.18
N TYR A 77 -0.45 12.39 -0.52
CA TYR A 77 0.01 11.05 -0.85
C TYR A 77 1.30 11.09 -1.67
N LEU A 78 1.35 11.94 -2.67
CA LEU A 78 2.55 12.07 -3.51
C LEU A 78 3.74 12.61 -2.72
N GLU A 79 3.52 13.52 -1.80
CA GLU A 79 4.58 14.10 -0.99
C GLU A 79 5.22 13.08 -0.02
N HIS A 80 4.43 12.11 0.46
CA HIS A 80 4.88 11.21 1.52
C HIS A 80 5.10 9.76 1.09
N SER A 81 4.65 9.39 -0.09
CA SER A 81 4.86 8.02 -0.59
C SER A 81 6.31 7.78 -0.97
N MET A 82 6.77 6.57 -0.71
CA MET A 82 8.07 6.10 -1.19
C MET A 82 7.96 5.44 -2.55
N LEU A 83 6.75 5.11 -2.98
CA LEU A 83 6.52 4.54 -4.30
C LEU A 83 6.47 5.66 -5.34
N GLN A 84 6.96 5.37 -6.54
CA GLN A 84 6.96 6.33 -7.64
C GLN A 84 5.93 5.92 -8.67
N GLU A 85 5.18 6.91 -9.16
CA GLU A 85 4.26 6.70 -10.26
C GLU A 85 5.02 6.25 -11.50
N ILE A 86 4.32 5.52 -12.37
CA ILE A 86 4.87 5.07 -13.63
C ILE A 86 4.24 5.83 -14.78
N GLU A 87 4.91 5.83 -15.90
CA GLU A 87 4.43 6.52 -17.11
C GLU A 87 3.16 5.87 -17.64
N SER A 88 2.20 6.69 -18.09
CA SER A 88 0.98 6.21 -18.74
C SER A 88 1.30 5.78 -20.16
N LYS A 89 1.47 4.48 -20.34
CA LYS A 89 1.83 3.87 -21.64
C LYS A 89 1.48 2.39 -21.60
N PRO A 90 1.49 1.70 -22.76
CA PRO A 90 1.27 0.25 -22.74
C PRO A 90 2.40 -0.51 -22.06
N TYR A 91 2.04 -1.55 -21.32
CA TYR A 91 2.97 -2.45 -20.64
C TYR A 91 2.65 -3.90 -20.97
N THR A 92 3.67 -4.73 -21.09
CA THR A 92 3.48 -6.17 -21.23
C THR A 92 3.11 -6.79 -19.88
N GLY A 93 2.52 -7.99 -19.90
CA GLY A 93 2.21 -8.70 -18.66
C GLY A 93 3.44 -8.93 -17.80
N ILE A 94 4.58 -9.24 -18.41
CA ILE A 94 5.83 -9.46 -17.67
C ILE A 94 6.30 -8.16 -17.00
N GLU A 95 6.25 -7.05 -17.72
CA GLU A 95 6.58 -5.75 -17.13
C GLU A 95 5.69 -5.40 -15.95
N ALA A 96 4.38 -5.63 -16.09
CA ALA A 96 3.41 -5.35 -15.04
C ALA A 96 3.68 -6.20 -13.80
N VAL A 97 3.88 -7.50 -13.97
CA VAL A 97 4.16 -8.41 -12.84
C VAL A 97 5.45 -8.01 -12.12
N LYS A 98 6.51 -7.72 -12.88
CA LYS A 98 7.77 -7.27 -12.27
C LYS A 98 7.60 -6.00 -11.46
N GLY A 99 6.88 -5.02 -12.01
CA GLY A 99 6.64 -3.76 -11.32
C GLY A 99 5.85 -3.95 -10.03
N ILE A 100 4.83 -4.79 -10.05
CA ILE A 100 4.02 -5.09 -8.87
C ILE A 100 4.87 -5.80 -7.81
N LEU A 101 5.69 -6.77 -8.19
CA LEU A 101 6.55 -7.49 -7.24
C LEU A 101 7.57 -6.56 -6.58
N GLU A 102 8.13 -5.62 -7.33
CA GLU A 102 9.03 -4.61 -6.77
C GLU A 102 8.29 -3.73 -5.75
N ASN A 103 7.07 -3.33 -6.06
CA ASN A 103 6.25 -2.54 -5.14
C ASN A 103 5.85 -3.35 -3.89
N PHE A 104 5.54 -4.64 -4.04
CA PHE A 104 5.23 -5.51 -2.91
C PHE A 104 6.40 -5.56 -1.93
N LYS A 105 7.62 -5.62 -2.44
CA LYS A 105 8.81 -5.65 -1.59
C LYS A 105 8.92 -4.36 -0.77
N LEU A 106 8.71 -3.21 -1.40
CA LEU A 106 8.73 -1.92 -0.71
C LEU A 106 7.60 -1.82 0.32
N LEU A 107 6.39 -2.26 -0.05
CA LEU A 107 5.25 -2.25 0.86
C LEU A 107 5.48 -3.17 2.06
N LEU A 108 6.07 -4.33 1.83
CA LEU A 108 6.38 -5.27 2.92
C LEU A 108 7.41 -4.67 3.88
N ASP A 109 8.45 -4.03 3.37
CA ASP A 109 9.46 -3.38 4.20
C ASP A 109 8.83 -2.27 5.06
N GLU A 110 7.97 -1.44 4.47
CA GLU A 110 7.30 -0.34 5.18
C GLU A 110 6.29 -0.87 6.19
N MET A 111 5.59 -1.95 5.86
CA MET A 111 4.69 -2.62 6.79
C MET A 111 5.45 -3.11 8.02
N ASN A 112 6.62 -3.72 7.81
CA ASN A 112 7.44 -4.21 8.92
C ASN A 112 7.90 -3.09 9.85
N VAL A 113 8.18 -1.90 9.32
CA VAL A 113 8.51 -0.74 10.15
C VAL A 113 7.33 -0.37 11.04
N ALA A 114 6.13 -0.26 10.47
CA ALA A 114 4.92 0.06 11.22
C ALA A 114 4.62 -1.02 12.27
N LEU A 115 4.78 -2.28 11.91
CA LEU A 115 4.57 -3.41 12.81
C LEU A 115 5.46 -3.30 14.06
N LYS A 116 6.74 -3.07 13.87
CA LYS A 116 7.68 -2.94 14.99
C LYS A 116 7.36 -1.73 15.85
N MET A 117 7.00 -0.60 15.26
CA MET A 117 6.62 0.60 16.00
C MET A 117 5.38 0.34 16.85
N ALA A 118 4.40 -0.39 16.33
CA ALA A 118 3.19 -0.75 17.08
C ALA A 118 3.53 -1.67 18.24
N GLU A 119 4.38 -2.67 18.01
CA GLU A 119 4.82 -3.59 19.04
C GLU A 119 5.56 -2.85 20.16
N ASP A 120 6.40 -1.89 19.82
CA ASP A 120 7.19 -1.12 20.79
C ASP A 120 6.32 -0.34 21.78
N ILE A 121 5.12 0.07 21.38
CA ILE A 121 4.19 0.78 22.28
C ILE A 121 3.05 -0.14 22.73
N GLU A 122 3.18 -1.44 22.52
CA GLU A 122 2.23 -2.45 22.94
C GLU A 122 0.81 -2.26 22.35
N ASP A 123 0.73 -1.70 21.13
CA ASP A 123 -0.52 -1.57 20.38
C ASP A 123 -0.73 -2.84 19.57
N GLN A 124 -1.24 -3.88 20.22
CA GLN A 124 -1.38 -5.20 19.63
C GLN A 124 -2.37 -5.22 18.47
N GLU A 125 -3.45 -4.46 18.55
CA GLU A 125 -4.44 -4.44 17.46
C GLU A 125 -3.86 -3.83 16.20
N THR A 126 -3.04 -2.77 16.32
CA THR A 126 -2.35 -2.19 15.16
C THR A 126 -1.30 -3.18 14.62
N ALA A 127 -0.55 -3.84 15.50
CA ALA A 127 0.42 -4.84 15.08
C ALA A 127 -0.25 -5.99 14.31
N ASP A 128 -1.39 -6.47 14.80
CA ASP A 128 -2.14 -7.53 14.13
C ASP A 128 -2.65 -7.11 12.77
N LEU A 129 -3.11 -5.87 12.64
CA LEU A 129 -3.53 -5.33 11.35
C LEU A 129 -2.40 -5.37 10.32
N PHE A 130 -1.22 -4.89 10.70
CA PHE A 130 -0.08 -4.87 9.77
C PHE A 130 0.46 -6.27 9.48
N THR A 131 0.39 -7.19 10.43
CA THR A 131 0.76 -8.58 10.19
C THR A 131 -0.15 -9.19 9.12
N ARG A 132 -1.46 -8.95 9.21
CA ARG A 132 -2.42 -9.47 8.26
C ARG A 132 -2.27 -8.83 6.88
N ILE A 133 -2.10 -7.52 6.83
CA ILE A 133 -1.88 -6.80 5.56
C ILE A 133 -0.59 -7.30 4.89
N GLY A 134 0.47 -7.48 5.66
CA GLY A 134 1.76 -7.93 5.14
C GLY A 134 1.70 -9.28 4.44
N ALA A 135 0.78 -10.15 4.85
CA ALA A 135 0.64 -11.45 4.22
C ALA A 135 0.31 -11.33 2.72
N ALA A 136 -0.35 -10.25 2.32
CA ALA A 136 -0.71 -10.01 0.91
C ALA A 136 0.49 -9.69 0.02
N TYR A 137 1.61 -9.25 0.61
CA TYR A 137 2.81 -8.85 -0.14
C TYR A 137 3.91 -9.89 -0.10
N GLN A 138 3.69 -11.01 0.56
CA GLN A 138 4.64 -12.12 0.59
C GLN A 138 4.47 -12.98 -0.66
N ILE A 139 5.59 -13.42 -1.20
CA ILE A 139 5.61 -14.20 -2.44
C ILE A 139 6.17 -15.58 -2.14
#